data_e8af1d0ab3a83416a0268c43f2b8a12f
#
_entry.id   e8af1d0ab3a83416a0268c43f2b8a12f
#
_cell.length_a   1.000
_cell.length_b   1.000
_cell.length_c   1.000
_cell.angle_alpha   90.00
_cell.angle_beta   90.00
_cell.angle_gamma   90.00
#
_symmetry.space_group_name_H-M   'P 1'
#
loop_
_entity.id
_entity.type
_entity.pdbx_description
1 polymer ?
#
loop_
_entity_poly.entity_id
_entity_poly.type
_entity_poly.pdbx_seq_one_letter_code
_entity_poly.pdbx_strand_id
1 'polypeptide(L)'
;MFAGPNGSGKSVLKSYLPESLLGVYLNPDEMEAGIKKSGYADIHRFGIQTTQEEILSAFTGSKFLQEKGFFDAARSLSFEDGRLFFTSDVGNSYFASVLVDFIRGKLLKVRQTFTFETVMSHPGKVALLQQAQQAGYRNYLYYVATDDPEICGKPSRVERARCAIRKNHLTLLQISRATH
;
A
#
# COMPACT_ATOMS: atom_id res chain seq x y z
N MET A 1 5.32 -8.35 0.02
CA MET A 1 3.95 -7.93 0.40
C MET A 1 3.62 -8.47 1.78
N PHE A 2 3.05 -7.64 2.65
CA PHE A 2 2.55 -8.05 3.96
C PHE A 2 1.02 -8.12 3.90
N ALA A 3 0.46 -9.26 4.25
CA ALA A 3 -0.97 -9.51 4.19
C ALA A 3 -1.50 -9.98 5.56
N GLY A 4 -2.75 -9.70 5.85
CA GLY A 4 -3.43 -10.12 7.09
C GLY A 4 -4.41 -9.08 7.61
N PRO A 5 -5.22 -9.41 8.61
CA PRO A 5 -6.23 -8.52 9.19
C PRO A 5 -5.63 -7.24 9.77
N ASN A 6 -6.46 -6.21 9.93
CA ASN A 6 -6.04 -5.00 10.63
C ASN A 6 -5.72 -5.36 12.10
N GLY A 7 -4.62 -4.78 12.61
CA GLY A 7 -4.14 -5.09 13.97
C GLY A 7 -3.34 -6.38 14.11
N SER A 8 -3.19 -7.21 13.06
CA SER A 8 -2.43 -8.47 13.13
C SER A 8 -0.91 -8.31 13.33
N GLY A 9 -0.37 -7.10 13.28
CA GLY A 9 1.07 -6.86 13.46
C GLY A 9 1.87 -6.79 12.15
N LYS A 10 1.21 -6.64 11.00
CA LYS A 10 1.91 -6.49 9.69
C LYS A 10 3.03 -5.45 9.71
N SER A 11 2.74 -4.26 10.24
CA SER A 11 3.73 -3.17 10.29
C SER A 11 4.92 -3.47 11.20
N VAL A 12 4.77 -4.41 12.15
CA VAL A 12 5.88 -4.85 13.00
C VAL A 12 6.84 -5.76 12.24
N LEU A 13 6.37 -6.52 11.24
CA LEU A 13 7.25 -7.30 10.36
C LEU A 13 8.30 -6.45 9.66
N LYS A 14 7.96 -5.20 9.35
CA LYS A 14 8.89 -4.23 8.74
C LYS A 14 10.19 -4.10 9.54
N SER A 15 10.10 -4.10 10.88
CA SER A 15 11.27 -3.94 11.76
C SER A 15 12.17 -5.18 11.83
N TYR A 16 11.70 -6.33 11.35
CA TYR A 16 12.48 -7.58 11.34
C TYR A 16 13.14 -7.88 9.99
N LEU A 17 12.82 -7.11 8.96
CA LEU A 17 13.38 -7.31 7.63
C LEU A 17 14.40 -6.22 7.28
N PRO A 18 15.50 -6.58 6.63
CA PRO A 18 16.47 -5.59 6.13
C PRO A 18 15.80 -4.61 5.17
N GLU A 19 16.12 -3.32 5.27
CA GLU A 19 15.58 -2.28 4.38
C GLU A 19 15.86 -2.57 2.90
N SER A 20 17.00 -3.19 2.60
CA SER A 20 17.36 -3.62 1.23
C SER A 20 16.37 -4.60 0.62
N LEU A 21 15.67 -5.40 1.42
CA LEU A 21 14.63 -6.31 0.95
C LEU A 21 13.26 -5.64 0.83
N LEU A 22 13.02 -4.59 1.62
CA LEU A 22 11.74 -3.89 1.61
C LEU A 22 11.58 -2.99 0.39
N GLY A 23 12.66 -2.36 -0.06
CA GLY A 23 12.60 -1.33 -1.09
C GLY A 23 11.66 -0.18 -0.71
N VAL A 24 10.92 0.34 -1.68
CA VAL A 24 9.93 1.38 -1.42
C VAL A 24 8.76 0.80 -0.63
N TYR A 25 8.54 1.29 0.57
CA TYR A 25 7.45 0.82 1.43
C TYR A 25 6.18 1.64 1.25
N LEU A 26 5.08 0.96 0.96
CA LEU A 26 3.79 1.57 0.68
C LEU A 26 2.73 1.07 1.66
N ASN A 27 2.25 1.96 2.50
CA ASN A 27 1.15 1.71 3.44
C ASN A 27 0.07 2.79 3.24
N PRO A 28 -1.14 2.43 2.81
CA PRO A 28 -2.22 3.39 2.61
C PRO A 28 -2.57 4.17 3.89
N ASP A 29 -2.51 3.54 5.06
CA ASP A 29 -2.83 4.19 6.33
C ASP A 29 -1.78 5.26 6.70
N GLU A 30 -0.48 4.96 6.48
CA GLU A 30 0.60 5.94 6.66
C GLU A 30 0.49 7.09 5.65
N MET A 31 0.09 6.76 4.41
CA MET A 31 -0.14 7.74 3.35
C MET A 31 -1.28 8.68 3.72
N GLU A 32 -2.43 8.15 4.16
CA GLU A 32 -3.57 8.95 4.62
C GLU A 32 -3.20 9.86 5.79
N ALA A 33 -2.51 9.32 6.79
CA ALA A 33 -2.06 10.10 7.94
C ALA A 33 -1.09 11.24 7.53
N GLY A 34 -0.20 10.96 6.58
CA GLY A 34 0.70 11.98 6.01
C GLY A 34 -0.06 13.08 5.29
N ILE A 35 -0.99 12.73 4.40
CA ILE A 35 -1.83 13.68 3.67
C ILE A 35 -2.65 14.55 4.63
N LYS A 36 -3.29 13.96 5.63
CA LYS A 36 -4.06 14.71 6.65
C LYS A 36 -3.20 15.70 7.43
N LYS A 37 -1.94 15.37 7.68
CA LYS A 37 -1.03 16.23 8.44
C LYS A 37 -0.48 17.39 7.62
N SER A 38 -0.13 17.16 6.36
CA SER A 38 0.60 18.12 5.52
C SER A 38 -0.26 18.80 4.45
N GLY A 39 -1.44 18.23 4.11
CA GLY A 39 -2.26 18.66 2.99
C GLY A 39 -1.76 18.16 1.63
N TYR A 40 -0.63 17.45 1.56
CA TYR A 40 -0.07 16.96 0.31
C TYR A 40 0.63 15.61 0.48
N ALA A 41 0.88 14.94 -0.64
CA ALA A 41 1.75 13.78 -0.74
C ALA A 41 2.98 14.13 -1.60
N ASP A 42 4.18 13.91 -1.07
CA ASP A 42 5.43 14.08 -1.79
C ASP A 42 5.71 12.81 -2.61
N ILE A 43 5.65 12.93 -3.94
CA ILE A 43 5.82 11.82 -4.87
C ILE A 43 7.31 11.52 -5.15
N HIS A 44 8.17 12.52 -5.05
CA HIS A 44 9.61 12.35 -5.25
C HIS A 44 10.24 11.37 -4.26
N ARG A 45 9.71 11.30 -3.02
CA ARG A 45 10.19 10.37 -1.99
C ARG A 45 10.13 8.90 -2.38
N PHE A 46 9.34 8.54 -3.40
CA PHE A 46 9.20 7.18 -3.90
C PHE A 46 10.15 6.85 -5.05
N GLY A 47 11.00 7.80 -5.47
CA GLY A 47 11.93 7.61 -6.58
C GLY A 47 11.27 7.44 -7.95
N ILE A 48 10.02 7.87 -8.09
CA ILE A 48 9.27 7.82 -9.35
C ILE A 48 9.15 9.22 -9.97
N GLN A 49 9.10 9.24 -11.30
CA GLN A 49 8.80 10.44 -12.06
C GLN A 49 7.38 10.35 -12.63
N THR A 50 6.66 11.46 -12.58
CA THR A 50 5.32 11.58 -13.14
C THR A 50 5.03 13.00 -13.59
N THR A 51 4.08 13.15 -14.50
CA THR A 51 3.56 14.45 -14.92
C THR A 51 2.24 14.75 -14.20
N GLN A 52 1.87 16.01 -14.18
CA GLN A 52 0.55 16.43 -13.69
C GLN A 52 -0.58 15.67 -14.38
N GLU A 53 -0.52 15.55 -15.70
CA GLU A 53 -1.52 14.85 -16.50
C GLU A 53 -1.67 13.39 -16.09
N GLU A 54 -0.56 12.66 -15.95
CA GLU A 54 -0.58 11.24 -15.57
C GLU A 54 -1.20 11.01 -14.19
N ILE A 55 -0.79 11.81 -13.20
CA ILE A 55 -1.26 11.60 -11.83
C ILE A 55 -2.72 12.03 -11.68
N LEU A 56 -3.12 13.19 -12.24
CA LEU A 56 -4.52 13.65 -12.17
C LEU A 56 -5.46 12.73 -12.96
N SER A 57 -5.02 12.20 -14.11
CA SER A 57 -5.78 11.20 -14.88
C SER A 57 -6.01 9.91 -14.09
N ALA A 58 -5.06 9.48 -13.27
CA ALA A 58 -5.24 8.31 -12.43
C ALA A 58 -6.35 8.49 -11.39
N PHE A 59 -6.51 9.70 -10.84
CA PHE A 59 -7.58 9.99 -9.88
C PHE A 59 -8.92 10.20 -10.56
N THR A 60 -9.00 11.02 -11.61
CA THR A 60 -10.26 11.29 -12.30
C THR A 60 -10.78 10.08 -13.07
N GLY A 61 -9.89 9.21 -13.57
CA GLY A 61 -10.23 7.93 -14.22
C GLY A 61 -10.52 6.79 -13.25
N SER A 62 -10.38 6.99 -11.94
CA SER A 62 -10.60 5.95 -10.95
C SER A 62 -12.09 5.62 -10.79
N LYS A 63 -12.52 4.45 -11.31
CA LYS A 63 -13.88 3.93 -11.10
C LYS A 63 -14.22 3.84 -9.61
N PHE A 64 -13.26 3.46 -8.79
CA PHE A 64 -13.43 3.36 -7.34
C PHE A 64 -13.81 4.70 -6.69
N LEU A 65 -13.16 5.80 -7.07
CA LEU A 65 -13.53 7.14 -6.58
C LEU A 65 -14.87 7.61 -7.15
N GLN A 66 -15.16 7.30 -8.42
CA GLN A 66 -16.44 7.64 -9.05
C GLN A 66 -17.60 6.92 -8.36
N GLU A 67 -17.50 5.62 -8.11
CA GLU A 67 -18.50 4.82 -7.40
C GLU A 67 -18.74 5.29 -5.95
N LYS A 68 -17.73 5.91 -5.33
CA LYS A 68 -17.83 6.49 -3.98
C LYS A 68 -18.28 7.96 -3.98
N GLY A 69 -18.59 8.55 -5.15
CA GLY A 69 -19.04 9.93 -5.25
C GLY A 69 -17.94 11.00 -5.11
N PHE A 70 -16.66 10.61 -5.29
CA PHE A 70 -15.51 11.50 -5.13
C PHE A 70 -14.97 12.06 -6.47
N PHE A 71 -15.75 12.01 -7.54
CA PHE A 71 -15.28 12.45 -8.85
C PHE A 71 -14.90 13.95 -8.87
N ASP A 72 -15.77 14.84 -8.35
CA ASP A 72 -15.51 16.27 -8.31
C ASP A 72 -14.33 16.60 -7.39
N ALA A 73 -14.22 15.90 -6.27
CA ALA A 73 -13.09 16.01 -5.36
C ALA A 73 -11.77 15.57 -6.02
N ALA A 74 -11.79 14.54 -6.87
CA ALA A 74 -10.62 14.12 -7.65
C ALA A 74 -10.19 15.19 -8.67
N ARG A 75 -11.11 15.98 -9.20
CA ARG A 75 -10.80 17.10 -10.12
C ARG A 75 -10.22 18.32 -9.42
N SER A 76 -10.44 18.46 -8.10
CA SER A 76 -9.91 19.59 -7.33
C SER A 76 -8.45 19.37 -6.87
N LEU A 77 -7.86 18.22 -7.16
CA LEU A 77 -6.46 17.94 -6.86
C LEU A 77 -5.55 18.80 -7.76
N SER A 78 -4.41 19.22 -7.21
CA SER A 78 -3.36 19.88 -7.98
C SER A 78 -2.02 19.17 -7.76
N PHE A 79 -1.15 19.24 -8.76
CA PHE A 79 0.18 18.62 -8.71
C PHE A 79 1.22 19.65 -9.14
N GLU A 80 2.15 19.95 -8.24
CA GLU A 80 3.19 20.96 -8.45
C GLU A 80 4.46 20.53 -7.71
N ASP A 81 5.62 20.72 -8.30
CA ASP A 81 6.94 20.40 -7.73
C ASP A 81 7.04 18.99 -7.14
N GLY A 82 6.43 18.00 -7.80
CA GLY A 82 6.43 16.62 -7.36
C GLY A 82 5.55 16.34 -6.14
N ARG A 83 4.67 17.27 -5.77
CA ARG A 83 3.72 17.15 -4.67
C ARG A 83 2.30 17.15 -5.18
N LEU A 84 1.52 16.18 -4.72
CA LEU A 84 0.09 16.12 -4.97
C LEU A 84 -0.63 16.76 -3.79
N PHE A 85 -1.32 17.86 -4.03
CA PHE A 85 -2.06 18.61 -3.03
C PHE A 85 -3.52 18.16 -2.96
N PHE A 86 -4.01 18.08 -1.74
CA PHE A 86 -5.39 17.69 -1.42
C PHE A 86 -6.08 18.86 -0.75
N THR A 87 -7.32 19.15 -1.14
CA THR A 87 -8.17 20.07 -0.37
C THR A 87 -8.55 19.44 0.96
N SER A 88 -8.86 20.25 1.98
CA SER A 88 -9.05 19.83 3.37
C SER A 88 -10.00 18.65 3.58
N ASP A 89 -10.98 18.48 2.68
CA ASP A 89 -12.03 17.48 2.81
C ASP A 89 -11.75 16.18 2.04
N VAL A 90 -10.64 16.13 1.29
CA VAL A 90 -10.38 15.10 0.29
C VAL A 90 -9.31 14.09 0.72
N GLY A 91 -8.45 14.43 1.69
CA GLY A 91 -7.34 13.58 2.14
C GLY A 91 -7.77 12.36 2.95
N ASN A 92 -8.61 11.48 2.39
CA ASN A 92 -9.14 10.28 3.06
C ASN A 92 -8.51 8.97 2.54
N SER A 93 -8.89 7.84 3.15
CA SER A 93 -8.38 6.51 2.83
C SER A 93 -8.62 6.08 1.36
N TYR A 94 -9.66 6.58 0.72
CA TYR A 94 -9.96 6.28 -0.69
C TYR A 94 -8.90 6.90 -1.61
N PHE A 95 -8.56 8.17 -1.38
CA PHE A 95 -7.52 8.86 -2.13
C PHE A 95 -6.12 8.27 -1.86
N ALA A 96 -5.83 7.95 -0.60
CA ALA A 96 -4.58 7.27 -0.24
C ALA A 96 -4.44 5.92 -0.95
N SER A 97 -5.52 5.15 -1.07
CA SER A 97 -5.54 3.88 -1.78
C SER A 97 -5.25 4.04 -3.27
N VAL A 98 -5.89 5.02 -3.93
CA VAL A 98 -5.65 5.31 -5.36
C VAL A 98 -4.21 5.79 -5.59
N LEU A 99 -3.69 6.64 -4.69
CA LEU A 99 -2.31 7.09 -4.76
C LEU A 99 -1.31 5.92 -4.64
N VAL A 100 -1.51 5.04 -3.68
CA VAL A 100 -0.68 3.84 -3.52
C VAL A 100 -0.75 2.94 -4.75
N ASP A 101 -1.94 2.75 -5.33
CA ASP A 101 -2.10 1.96 -6.57
C ASP A 101 -1.37 2.61 -7.75
N PHE A 102 -1.44 3.95 -7.89
CA PHE A 102 -0.69 4.70 -8.89
C PHE A 102 0.83 4.54 -8.72
N ILE A 103 1.34 4.74 -7.49
CA ILE A 103 2.78 4.59 -7.19
C ILE A 103 3.24 3.17 -7.49
N ARG A 104 2.49 2.14 -7.11
CA ARG A 104 2.81 0.73 -7.43
C ARG A 104 2.93 0.50 -8.94
N GLY A 105 1.99 1.05 -9.71
CA GLY A 105 2.04 0.96 -11.17
C GLY A 105 3.31 1.58 -11.76
N LYS A 106 3.73 2.72 -11.23
CA LYS A 106 4.99 3.37 -11.64
C LYS A 106 6.23 2.55 -11.24
N LEU A 107 6.28 2.06 -10.00
CA LEU A 107 7.39 1.24 -9.51
C LEU A 107 7.53 -0.05 -10.32
N LEU A 108 6.42 -0.70 -10.71
CA LEU A 108 6.43 -1.86 -11.59
C LEU A 108 7.07 -1.53 -12.95
N LYS A 109 6.73 -0.38 -13.55
CA LYS A 109 7.28 0.03 -14.85
C LYS A 109 8.79 0.28 -14.80
N VAL A 110 9.29 0.87 -13.72
CA VAL A 110 10.73 1.15 -13.53
C VAL A 110 11.50 -0.01 -12.89
N ARG A 111 10.83 -1.13 -12.64
CA ARG A 111 11.40 -2.35 -12.04
C ARG A 111 12.06 -2.11 -10.68
N GLN A 112 11.57 -1.17 -9.90
CA GLN A 112 12.06 -0.88 -8.57
C GLN A 112 11.41 -1.80 -7.52
N THR A 113 12.19 -2.36 -6.61
CA THR A 113 11.70 -3.19 -5.51
C THR A 113 10.80 -2.37 -4.59
N PHE A 114 9.65 -2.93 -4.24
CA PHE A 114 8.72 -2.30 -3.31
C PHE A 114 7.99 -3.32 -2.44
N THR A 115 7.56 -2.87 -1.28
CA THR A 115 6.73 -3.63 -0.35
C THR A 115 5.45 -2.87 -0.04
N PHE A 116 4.33 -3.57 0.07
CA PHE A 116 3.06 -2.96 0.46
C PHE A 116 2.29 -3.82 1.45
N GLU A 117 1.46 -3.16 2.26
CA GLU A 117 0.52 -3.81 3.17
C GLU A 117 -0.87 -3.96 2.56
N THR A 118 -1.57 -5.04 2.92
CA THR A 118 -2.93 -5.29 2.47
C THR A 118 -3.68 -6.22 3.43
N VAL A 119 -5.00 -6.06 3.50
CA VAL A 119 -5.89 -7.02 4.17
C VAL A 119 -6.32 -8.18 3.26
N MET A 120 -5.85 -8.23 2.00
CA MET A 120 -6.19 -9.26 1.01
C MET A 120 -7.69 -9.43 0.73
N SER A 121 -8.47 -8.37 0.91
CA SER A 121 -9.93 -8.42 0.74
C SER A 121 -10.42 -8.37 -0.72
N HIS A 122 -9.52 -8.18 -1.69
CA HIS A 122 -9.90 -8.00 -3.09
C HIS A 122 -9.03 -8.81 -4.05
N PRO A 123 -9.63 -9.50 -5.07
CA PRO A 123 -8.91 -10.32 -6.06
C PRO A 123 -7.82 -9.56 -6.84
N GLY A 124 -7.97 -8.25 -7.01
CA GLY A 124 -6.97 -7.40 -7.66
C GLY A 124 -5.57 -7.45 -7.05
N LYS A 125 -5.44 -7.90 -5.80
CA LYS A 125 -4.12 -8.09 -5.18
C LYS A 125 -3.39 -9.31 -5.75
N VAL A 126 -4.12 -10.35 -6.12
CA VAL A 126 -3.57 -11.52 -6.81
C VAL A 126 -3.14 -11.14 -8.23
N ALA A 127 -3.98 -10.40 -8.95
CA ALA A 127 -3.65 -9.90 -10.29
C ALA A 127 -2.37 -9.03 -10.28
N LEU A 128 -2.18 -8.19 -9.27
CA LEU A 128 -0.96 -7.41 -9.10
C LEU A 128 0.29 -8.29 -8.93
N LEU A 129 0.21 -9.35 -8.13
CA LEU A 129 1.32 -10.29 -7.97
C LEU A 129 1.64 -11.02 -9.28
N GLN A 130 0.61 -11.41 -10.05
CA GLN A 130 0.80 -12.00 -11.38
C GLN A 130 1.47 -11.03 -12.35
N GLN A 131 1.04 -9.77 -12.39
CA GLN A 131 1.69 -8.73 -13.21
C GLN A 131 3.15 -8.53 -12.81
N ALA A 132 3.44 -8.49 -11.50
CA ALA A 132 4.79 -8.38 -11.01
C ALA A 132 5.66 -9.58 -11.45
N GLN A 133 5.13 -10.81 -11.38
CA GLN A 133 5.83 -12.00 -11.88
C GLN A 133 6.12 -11.93 -13.40
N GLN A 134 5.14 -11.51 -14.19
CA GLN A 134 5.30 -11.31 -15.63
C GLN A 134 6.36 -10.25 -15.96
N ALA A 135 6.47 -9.21 -15.11
CA ALA A 135 7.51 -8.20 -15.20
C ALA A 135 8.90 -8.65 -14.67
N GLY A 136 9.02 -9.91 -14.23
CA GLY A 136 10.28 -10.50 -13.76
C GLY A 136 10.58 -10.32 -12.25
N TYR A 137 9.62 -9.87 -11.47
CA TYR A 137 9.78 -9.77 -10.02
C TYR A 137 9.75 -11.12 -9.33
N ARG A 138 10.54 -11.26 -8.28
CA ARG A 138 10.35 -12.30 -7.26
C ARG A 138 9.36 -11.78 -6.23
N ASN A 139 8.23 -12.47 -6.06
CA ASN A 139 7.20 -12.08 -5.11
C ASN A 139 7.36 -12.83 -3.80
N TYR A 140 7.36 -12.08 -2.70
CA TYR A 140 7.35 -12.62 -1.35
C TYR A 140 6.06 -12.20 -0.65
N LEU A 141 5.29 -13.18 -0.18
CA LEU A 141 4.07 -12.94 0.59
C LEU A 141 4.29 -13.37 2.04
N TYR A 142 4.24 -12.42 2.95
CA TYR A 142 4.19 -12.66 4.38
C TYR A 142 2.75 -12.51 4.85
N TYR A 143 2.13 -13.61 5.23
CA TYR A 143 0.77 -13.59 5.75
C TYR A 143 0.80 -13.68 7.27
N VAL A 144 0.20 -12.71 7.94
CA VAL A 144 0.10 -12.63 9.40
C VAL A 144 -1.34 -12.93 9.78
N ALA A 145 -1.56 -14.10 10.37
CA ALA A 145 -2.84 -14.48 10.96
C ALA A 145 -2.78 -14.37 12.48
N THR A 146 -3.91 -14.15 13.11
CA THR A 146 -4.10 -14.27 14.56
C THR A 146 -5.04 -15.45 14.81
N ASP A 147 -4.66 -16.36 15.70
CA ASP A 147 -5.48 -17.51 16.08
C ASP A 147 -6.69 -17.12 16.96
N ASP A 148 -6.67 -15.88 17.48
CA ASP A 148 -7.70 -15.38 18.37
C ASP A 148 -8.34 -14.10 17.78
N PRO A 149 -9.62 -14.17 17.40
CA PRO A 149 -10.36 -13.00 16.87
C PRO A 149 -10.49 -11.85 17.88
N GLU A 150 -10.45 -12.14 19.20
CA GLU A 150 -10.58 -11.12 20.25
C GLU A 150 -9.34 -10.24 20.37
N ILE A 151 -8.18 -10.70 19.93
CA ILE A 151 -6.94 -9.91 19.88
C ILE A 151 -7.08 -8.69 18.93
N CYS A 152 -7.98 -8.74 17.97
CA CYS A 152 -8.30 -7.60 17.09
C CYS A 152 -9.09 -6.47 17.77
N GLY A 153 -9.61 -6.68 18.98
CA GLY A 153 -10.61 -5.81 19.60
C GLY A 153 -10.12 -4.75 20.59
N LYS A 154 -9.15 -4.98 21.45
CA LYS A 154 -8.62 -4.01 22.45
C LYS A 154 -7.39 -4.59 23.17
N PRO A 155 -6.25 -4.14 23.04
CA PRO A 155 -5.28 -3.41 23.83
C PRO A 155 -4.31 -2.58 22.96
N SER A 156 -3.31 -1.91 23.54
CA SER A 156 -2.46 -0.99 22.80
C SER A 156 -1.81 -1.64 21.58
N ARG A 157 -1.59 -0.83 20.53
CA ARG A 157 -1.08 -1.29 19.22
C ARG A 157 0.24 -2.07 19.32
N VAL A 158 1.07 -1.73 20.30
CA VAL A 158 2.39 -2.35 20.53
C VAL A 158 2.29 -3.70 21.25
N GLU A 159 1.39 -3.85 22.20
CA GLU A 159 1.19 -5.11 22.94
C GLU A 159 0.53 -6.17 22.06
N ARG A 160 -0.42 -5.79 21.21
CA ARG A 160 -1.02 -6.66 20.20
C ARG A 160 0.01 -7.23 19.24
N ALA A 161 0.91 -6.38 18.75
CA ALA A 161 1.95 -6.79 17.81
C ALA A 161 2.95 -7.76 18.45
N ARG A 162 3.37 -7.53 19.69
CA ARG A 162 4.28 -8.43 20.42
C ARG A 162 3.63 -9.78 20.74
N CYS A 163 2.34 -9.81 21.06
CA CYS A 163 1.60 -11.04 21.31
C CYS A 163 1.40 -11.84 20.02
N ALA A 164 1.05 -11.17 18.92
CA ALA A 164 0.87 -11.80 17.62
C ALA A 164 2.13 -12.51 17.13
N ILE A 165 3.30 -11.89 17.27
CA ILE A 165 4.58 -12.48 16.82
C ILE A 165 4.99 -13.68 17.67
N ARG A 166 4.62 -13.74 18.95
CA ARG A 166 4.95 -14.87 19.83
C ARG A 166 4.04 -16.08 19.64
N LYS A 167 2.81 -15.91 19.13
CA LYS A 167 1.79 -16.96 19.03
C LYS A 167 1.49 -17.40 17.58
N ASN A 168 1.97 -16.69 16.57
CA ASN A 168 1.54 -16.90 15.19
C ASN A 168 2.56 -17.66 14.36
N HIS A 169 2.07 -18.62 13.59
CA HIS A 169 2.80 -19.20 12.46
C HIS A 169 2.99 -18.15 11.38
N LEU A 170 4.23 -17.70 11.19
CA LEU A 170 4.61 -16.88 10.03
C LEU A 170 4.68 -17.81 8.82
N THR A 171 3.66 -17.82 7.97
CA THR A 171 3.70 -18.57 6.72
C THR A 171 4.34 -17.73 5.63
N LEU A 172 5.58 -18.09 5.28
CA LEU A 172 6.25 -17.55 4.09
C LEU A 172 5.75 -18.32 2.87
N LEU A 173 4.89 -17.71 2.07
CA LEU A 173 4.52 -18.24 0.76
C LEU A 173 5.43 -17.62 -0.30
N GLN A 174 6.44 -18.37 -0.71
CA GLN A 174 7.25 -18.02 -1.86
C GLN A 174 6.48 -18.38 -3.12
N ILE A 175 5.99 -17.39 -3.85
CA ILE A 175 5.38 -17.58 -5.17
C ILE A 175 6.53 -17.53 -6.18
N SER A 176 7.23 -18.65 -6.34
CA SER A 176 8.26 -18.79 -7.39
C SER A 176 7.63 -19.31 -8.68
N ARG A 177 8.13 -18.85 -9.82
CA ARG A 177 7.91 -19.56 -11.10
C ARG A 177 8.57 -20.92 -11.04
N ALA A 178 7.85 -21.96 -11.41
CA ALA A 178 8.48 -23.18 -11.90
C ALA A 178 9.28 -22.77 -13.16
N THR A 179 10.59 -22.90 -13.10
CA THR A 179 11.45 -22.84 -14.29
C THR A 179 11.16 -24.08 -15.09
N HIS A 180 10.63 -23.91 -16.29
CA HIS A 180 10.79 -24.87 -17.39
C HIS A 180 12.00 -24.48 -18.20
#